data_3668c63d32de47510dd941fde5382583
#
_entry.id   3668c63d32de47510dd941fde5382583
#
_cell.length_a   1.000
_cell.length_b   1.000
_cell.length_c   1.000
_cell.angle_alpha   90.00
_cell.angle_beta   90.00
_cell.angle_gamma   90.00
#
_symmetry.space_group_name_H-M   'P 1'
#
loop_
_entity.id
_entity.type
_entity.pdbx_description
1 polymer ?
#
loop_
_entity_poly.entity_id
_entity_poly.type
_entity_poly.pdbx_seq_one_letter_code
_entity_poly.pdbx_strand_id
1 'polypeptide(L)'
;MNCGKALPDGAKFCMYCGTPLGAAAAPAQSGCCLPGRKYLSCDALYPGGAYTETPAYQHDRERMRASELASAPYSGFDFTNYVRLENGAMVGFVFGHTAANRAAEDYYNNLYLLTQDGRAVFLNAGGRRCTGLFVQDNEVHWTENGQTHSVPIPL
;
A
#
# COMPACT_ATOMS: atom_id res chain seq x y z
N MET A 1 -0.65 -5.80 -18.67
CA MET A 1 -0.42 -7.26 -18.78
C MET A 1 -1.76 -7.94 -18.95
N ASN A 2 -1.91 -8.70 -20.02
CA ASN A 2 -3.03 -9.63 -20.09
C ASN A 2 -2.75 -10.77 -19.11
N CYS A 3 -3.73 -11.11 -18.28
CA CYS A 3 -3.60 -12.20 -17.29
C CYS A 3 -3.46 -13.60 -17.95
N GLY A 4 -3.32 -13.67 -19.27
CA GLY A 4 -3.06 -14.90 -20.03
C GLY A 4 -4.19 -15.94 -20.05
N LYS A 5 -5.38 -15.60 -19.53
CA LYS A 5 -6.53 -16.50 -19.55
C LYS A 5 -7.42 -16.25 -20.76
N ALA A 6 -7.88 -17.32 -21.39
CA ALA A 6 -8.83 -17.25 -22.46
C ALA A 6 -10.14 -16.66 -21.94
N LEU A 7 -10.67 -15.67 -22.66
CA LEU A 7 -11.91 -14.97 -22.33
C LEU A 7 -12.95 -15.25 -23.40
N PRO A 8 -14.24 -15.28 -23.06
CA PRO A 8 -15.30 -15.44 -24.05
C PRO A 8 -15.32 -14.26 -25.03
N ASP A 9 -15.63 -14.53 -26.29
CA ASP A 9 -15.74 -13.52 -27.33
C ASP A 9 -16.78 -12.46 -26.94
N GLY A 10 -16.42 -11.19 -27.07
CA GLY A 10 -17.28 -10.06 -26.74
C GLY A 10 -17.26 -9.60 -25.28
N ALA A 11 -16.41 -10.15 -24.45
CA ALA A 11 -16.23 -9.66 -23.08
C ALA A 11 -15.68 -8.23 -23.10
N LYS A 12 -16.36 -7.30 -22.41
CA LYS A 12 -15.92 -5.89 -22.29
C LYS A 12 -14.87 -5.69 -21.19
N PHE A 13 -14.76 -6.64 -20.29
CA PHE A 13 -13.82 -6.64 -19.16
C PHE A 13 -13.30 -8.04 -18.91
N CYS A 14 -12.06 -8.14 -18.48
CA CYS A 14 -11.52 -9.41 -17.97
C CYS A 14 -12.19 -9.76 -16.64
N MET A 15 -12.91 -10.88 -16.56
CA MET A 15 -13.57 -11.31 -15.33
C MET A 15 -12.60 -11.72 -14.21
N TYR A 16 -11.30 -11.85 -14.51
CA TYR A 16 -10.28 -12.26 -13.56
C TYR A 16 -9.46 -11.09 -12.98
N CYS A 17 -9.27 -10.01 -13.75
CA CYS A 17 -8.47 -8.86 -13.34
C CYS A 17 -9.18 -7.51 -13.53
N GLY A 18 -10.43 -7.51 -14.03
CA GLY A 18 -11.23 -6.30 -14.24
C GLY A 18 -10.74 -5.38 -15.37
N THR A 19 -9.70 -5.77 -16.12
CA THR A 19 -9.15 -4.94 -17.20
C THR A 19 -10.16 -4.80 -18.35
N PRO A 20 -10.45 -3.57 -18.83
CA PRO A 20 -11.31 -3.35 -20.00
C PRO A 20 -10.71 -3.96 -21.27
N LEU A 21 -11.51 -4.71 -22.00
CA LEU A 21 -11.12 -5.32 -23.27
C LEU A 21 -11.75 -4.48 -24.39
N GLY A 22 -10.94 -3.70 -25.10
CA GLY A 22 -11.43 -3.01 -26.31
C GLY A 22 -11.33 -1.50 -26.34
N ALA A 23 -10.65 -0.86 -25.44
CA ALA A 23 -10.14 0.49 -25.68
C ALA A 23 -8.80 0.38 -26.40
N ALA A 24 -8.64 1.10 -27.52
CA ALA A 24 -7.36 1.22 -28.22
C ALA A 24 -6.27 1.52 -27.19
N ALA A 25 -5.20 0.75 -27.24
CA ALA A 25 -4.14 0.74 -26.27
C ALA A 25 -3.61 2.16 -25.98
N ALA A 26 -4.10 2.75 -24.90
CA ALA A 26 -3.25 3.68 -24.19
C ALA A 26 -1.99 2.90 -23.78
N PRO A 27 -0.79 3.49 -23.86
CA PRO A 27 0.44 2.81 -23.47
C PRO A 27 0.19 2.21 -22.09
N ALA A 28 0.50 0.94 -21.95
CA ALA A 28 0.28 0.19 -20.72
C ALA A 28 1.01 0.95 -19.60
N GLN A 29 0.28 1.79 -18.91
CA GLN A 29 0.72 2.30 -17.63
C GLN A 29 0.59 1.12 -16.69
N SER A 30 1.69 0.45 -16.46
CA SER A 30 1.83 -0.65 -15.50
C SER A 30 1.75 -0.10 -14.07
N GLY A 31 0.79 0.79 -13.80
CA GLY A 31 0.53 1.35 -12.49
C GLY A 31 -0.41 0.46 -11.69
N CYS A 32 -0.13 0.33 -10.42
CA CYS A 32 -1.02 -0.31 -9.46
C CYS A 32 -2.27 0.55 -9.14
N CYS A 33 -2.39 1.70 -9.79
CA CYS A 33 -3.40 2.71 -9.52
C CYS A 33 -4.01 3.25 -10.81
N LEU A 34 -5.31 3.56 -10.79
CA LEU A 34 -5.95 4.27 -11.89
C LEU A 34 -5.44 5.72 -11.96
N PRO A 35 -5.07 6.22 -13.17
CA PRO A 35 -4.63 7.60 -13.33
C PRO A 35 -5.67 8.60 -12.79
N GLY A 36 -5.18 9.61 -12.08
CA GLY A 36 -6.02 10.67 -11.50
C GLY A 36 -6.86 10.26 -10.30
N ARG A 37 -6.93 8.98 -9.96
CA ARG A 37 -7.65 8.53 -8.77
C ARG A 37 -6.78 8.68 -7.52
N LYS A 38 -7.40 9.19 -6.46
CA LYS A 38 -6.80 9.27 -5.13
C LYS A 38 -7.26 8.10 -4.27
N TYR A 39 -6.31 7.35 -3.73
CA TYR A 39 -6.53 6.23 -2.82
C TYR A 39 -6.22 6.69 -1.40
N LEU A 40 -7.23 6.68 -0.55
CA LEU A 40 -7.11 7.17 0.82
C LEU A 40 -6.61 6.07 1.75
N SER A 41 -5.93 6.48 2.82
CA SER A 41 -5.51 5.58 3.88
C SER A 41 -6.68 5.10 4.73
N CYS A 42 -6.46 4.01 5.46
CA CYS A 42 -7.46 3.47 6.38
C CYS A 42 -7.88 4.47 7.44
N ASP A 43 -6.96 5.29 7.97
CA ASP A 43 -7.27 6.33 8.94
C ASP A 43 -8.17 7.43 8.36
N ALA A 44 -7.99 7.77 7.09
CA ALA A 44 -8.85 8.75 6.40
C ALA A 44 -10.23 8.19 6.09
N LEU A 45 -10.33 6.89 5.75
CA LEU A 45 -11.61 6.22 5.45
C LEU A 45 -12.41 5.91 6.73
N TYR A 46 -11.72 5.62 7.83
CA TYR A 46 -12.29 5.21 9.12
C TYR A 46 -11.61 5.97 10.26
N PRO A 47 -11.99 7.25 10.47
CA PRO A 47 -11.41 8.05 11.53
C PRO A 47 -11.52 7.41 12.92
N GLY A 48 -10.52 7.62 13.76
CA GLY A 48 -10.50 7.09 15.11
C GLY A 48 -10.11 5.60 15.22
N GLY A 49 -9.53 5.03 14.15
CA GLY A 49 -9.02 3.65 14.16
C GLY A 49 -10.10 2.57 13.98
N ALA A 50 -11.33 2.94 13.65
CA ALA A 50 -12.44 2.01 13.47
C ALA A 50 -12.21 0.97 12.35
N TYR A 51 -11.24 1.19 11.47
CA TYR A 51 -10.88 0.23 10.43
C TYR A 51 -10.38 -1.11 11.00
N THR A 52 -9.81 -1.11 12.20
CA THR A 52 -9.28 -2.33 12.84
C THR A 52 -10.36 -3.36 13.16
N GLU A 53 -11.60 -2.94 13.24
CA GLU A 53 -12.77 -3.80 13.52
C GLU A 53 -13.42 -4.33 12.23
N THR A 54 -12.95 -3.90 11.06
CA THR A 54 -13.52 -4.33 9.79
C THR A 54 -13.02 -5.72 9.37
N PRO A 55 -13.88 -6.57 8.74
CA PRO A 55 -13.42 -7.85 8.19
C PRO A 55 -12.29 -7.70 7.17
N ALA A 56 -12.31 -6.61 6.41
CA ALA A 56 -11.28 -6.31 5.44
C ALA A 56 -9.90 -6.08 6.09
N TYR A 57 -9.87 -5.43 7.24
CA TYR A 57 -8.62 -5.25 8.00
C TYR A 57 -8.09 -6.59 8.52
N GLN A 58 -8.94 -7.46 9.03
CA GLN A 58 -8.51 -8.78 9.50
C GLN A 58 -7.85 -9.59 8.38
N HIS A 59 -8.44 -9.57 7.19
CA HIS A 59 -7.86 -10.21 6.02
C HIS A 59 -6.51 -9.58 5.61
N ASP A 60 -6.41 -8.26 5.58
CA ASP A 60 -5.15 -7.57 5.28
C ASP A 60 -4.08 -7.88 6.32
N ARG A 61 -4.45 -7.93 7.59
CA ARG A 61 -3.54 -8.26 8.69
C ARG A 61 -2.99 -9.68 8.57
N GLU A 62 -3.81 -10.64 8.17
CA GLU A 62 -3.35 -12.00 7.89
C GLU A 62 -2.33 -12.01 6.74
N ARG A 63 -2.57 -11.23 5.69
CA ARG A 63 -1.62 -11.07 4.57
C ARG A 63 -0.31 -10.42 5.02
N MET A 64 -0.37 -9.39 5.86
CA MET A 64 0.84 -8.75 6.43
C MET A 64 1.67 -9.76 7.23
N ARG A 65 1.03 -10.59 8.04
CA ARG A 65 1.68 -11.62 8.86
C ARG A 65 2.26 -12.77 8.04
N ALA A 66 1.68 -13.06 6.90
CA ALA A 66 2.17 -14.07 5.97
C ALA A 66 3.23 -13.54 4.99
N SER A 67 3.60 -12.27 5.08
CA SER A 67 4.49 -11.59 4.16
C SER A 67 5.91 -11.42 4.71
N GLU A 68 6.79 -10.86 3.88
CA GLU A 68 8.15 -10.49 4.28
C GLU A 68 8.20 -9.45 5.41
N LEU A 69 7.12 -8.67 5.62
CA LEU A 69 7.03 -7.74 6.75
C LEU A 69 7.14 -8.44 8.10
N ALA A 70 6.71 -9.70 8.20
CA ALA A 70 6.81 -10.49 9.43
C ALA A 70 8.26 -10.84 9.79
N SER A 71 9.16 -10.88 8.81
CA SER A 71 10.58 -11.15 8.99
C SER A 71 11.44 -9.88 9.03
N ALA A 72 10.83 -8.71 8.91
CA ALA A 72 11.54 -7.44 9.06
C ALA A 72 12.15 -7.30 10.47
N PRO A 73 13.30 -6.61 10.63
CA PRO A 73 13.97 -6.51 11.92
C PRO A 73 13.22 -5.66 12.96
N TYR A 74 12.02 -5.24 12.64
CA TYR A 74 11.16 -4.41 13.49
C TYR A 74 10.13 -5.27 14.22
N SER A 75 9.97 -5.00 15.50
CA SER A 75 8.97 -5.69 16.32
C SER A 75 7.59 -5.06 16.12
N GLY A 76 6.83 -5.42 15.23
CA GLY A 76 5.53 -4.84 14.93
C GLY A 76 5.43 -4.60 13.45
N PHE A 77 5.21 -5.68 12.76
CA PHE A 77 5.20 -5.74 11.31
C PHE A 77 3.82 -5.43 10.70
N ASP A 78 2.84 -5.10 11.52
CA ASP A 78 1.55 -4.60 11.02
C ASP A 78 1.71 -3.14 10.58
N PHE A 79 1.07 -2.76 9.50
CA PHE A 79 0.98 -1.35 9.15
C PHE A 79 0.22 -0.57 10.23
N THR A 80 0.77 0.56 10.64
CA THR A 80 0.11 1.48 11.57
C THR A 80 -0.96 2.31 10.86
N ASN A 81 -0.77 2.58 9.57
CA ASN A 81 -1.72 3.18 8.67
C ASN A 81 -1.34 2.78 7.23
N TYR A 82 -2.30 2.50 6.38
CA TYR A 82 -2.02 2.02 5.03
C TYR A 82 -3.13 2.35 4.03
N VAL A 83 -2.75 2.29 2.76
CA VAL A 83 -3.63 2.44 1.59
C VAL A 83 -3.71 1.11 0.87
N ARG A 84 -4.92 0.66 0.53
CA ARG A 84 -5.12 -0.48 -0.39
C ARG A 84 -5.13 0.02 -1.82
N LEU A 85 -4.43 -0.71 -2.70
CA LEU A 85 -4.36 -0.42 -4.12
C LEU A 85 -5.22 -1.40 -4.91
N GLU A 86 -5.58 -1.05 -6.15
CA GLU A 86 -6.49 -1.87 -6.95
C GLU A 86 -5.91 -3.24 -7.33
N ASN A 87 -4.60 -3.33 -7.49
CA ASN A 87 -3.91 -4.59 -7.76
C ASN A 87 -3.76 -5.50 -6.51
N GLY A 88 -4.35 -5.12 -5.39
CA GLY A 88 -4.26 -5.85 -4.13
C GLY A 88 -2.97 -5.60 -3.34
N ALA A 89 -2.06 -4.75 -3.81
CA ALA A 89 -0.94 -4.29 -3.01
C ALA A 89 -1.40 -3.31 -1.91
N MET A 90 -0.54 -3.10 -0.93
CA MET A 90 -0.77 -2.15 0.16
C MET A 90 0.47 -1.29 0.35
N VAL A 91 0.26 -0.01 0.62
CA VAL A 91 1.33 0.93 0.98
C VAL A 91 1.04 1.49 2.36
N GLY A 92 1.98 1.42 3.27
CA GLY A 92 1.73 1.89 4.63
C GLY A 92 2.98 2.11 5.44
N PHE A 93 2.77 2.68 6.61
CA PHE A 93 3.82 2.85 7.61
C PHE A 93 3.94 1.61 8.47
N VAL A 94 5.16 1.10 8.58
CA VAL A 94 5.53 0.10 9.57
C VAL A 94 6.22 0.85 10.71
N PHE A 95 5.59 0.83 11.86
CA PHE A 95 6.19 1.36 13.08
C PHE A 95 7.29 0.41 13.54
N GLY A 96 8.50 0.92 13.60
CA GLY A 96 9.65 0.08 13.89
C GLY A 96 10.61 0.71 14.90
N HIS A 97 11.31 -0.16 15.60
CA HIS A 97 12.46 0.20 16.41
C HIS A 97 13.47 -0.94 16.39
N THR A 98 14.72 -0.60 16.30
CA THR A 98 15.83 -1.51 16.59
C THR A 98 16.05 -1.59 18.10
N ALA A 99 16.82 -2.56 18.59
CA ALA A 99 17.18 -2.63 20.01
C ALA A 99 17.91 -1.35 20.48
N ALA A 100 18.76 -0.78 19.64
CA ALA A 100 19.46 0.47 19.92
C ALA A 100 18.51 1.67 20.00
N ASN A 101 17.56 1.76 19.04
CA ASN A 101 16.58 2.84 18.99
C ASN A 101 15.56 2.75 20.12
N ARG A 102 15.23 1.52 20.56
CA ARG A 102 14.37 1.30 21.72
C ARG A 102 14.99 1.87 23.01
N ALA A 103 16.28 1.65 23.21
CA ALA A 103 17.00 2.19 24.36
C ALA A 103 17.05 3.73 24.34
N ALA A 104 17.06 4.33 23.15
CA ALA A 104 17.04 5.78 22.95
C ALA A 104 15.63 6.37 22.86
N GLU A 105 14.58 5.54 22.97
CA GLU A 105 13.17 5.93 22.71
C GLU A 105 12.95 6.55 21.31
N ASP A 106 13.75 6.14 20.36
CA ASP A 106 13.76 6.68 19.00
C ASP A 106 12.93 5.78 18.07
N TYR A 107 11.64 6.07 18.01
CA TYR A 107 10.67 5.36 17.17
C TYR A 107 10.40 6.13 15.89
N TYR A 108 10.32 5.43 14.78
CA TYR A 108 10.01 6.02 13.47
C TYR A 108 9.11 5.12 12.65
N ASN A 109 8.42 5.73 11.71
CA ASN A 109 7.60 5.03 10.75
C ASN A 109 8.37 4.89 9.44
N ASN A 110 8.59 3.67 9.01
CA ASN A 110 9.12 3.40 7.69
C ASN A 110 8.00 3.10 6.71
N LEU A 111 8.13 3.61 5.49
CA LEU A 111 7.15 3.42 4.44
C LEU A 111 7.53 2.21 3.59
N TYR A 112 6.60 1.27 3.49
CA TYR A 112 6.75 0.05 2.69
C TYR A 112 5.60 -0.13 1.70
N LEU A 113 5.92 -0.72 0.56
CA LEU A 113 4.96 -1.35 -0.34
C LEU A 113 4.94 -2.84 -0.03
N LEU A 114 3.78 -3.38 0.28
CA LEU A 114 3.53 -4.81 0.35
C LEU A 114 2.84 -5.25 -0.93
N THR A 115 3.53 -6.03 -1.74
CA THR A 115 3.01 -6.54 -3.01
C THR A 115 1.98 -7.65 -2.80
N GLN A 116 1.21 -7.97 -3.84
CA GLN A 116 0.18 -9.01 -3.74
C GLN A 116 0.77 -10.39 -3.42
N ASP A 117 1.99 -10.67 -3.88
CA ASP A 117 2.72 -11.91 -3.65
C ASP A 117 3.47 -11.94 -2.30
N GLY A 118 3.30 -10.92 -1.47
CA GLY A 118 3.83 -10.88 -0.10
C GLY A 118 5.24 -10.33 0.05
N ARG A 119 5.86 -9.76 -1.00
CA ARG A 119 7.15 -9.09 -0.90
C ARG A 119 7.00 -7.70 -0.28
N ALA A 120 7.92 -7.33 0.58
CA ALA A 120 8.01 -6.02 1.18
C ALA A 120 9.10 -5.18 0.51
N VAL A 121 8.70 -4.05 -0.07
CA VAL A 121 9.61 -3.12 -0.71
C VAL A 121 9.71 -1.86 0.13
N PHE A 122 10.90 -1.55 0.62
CA PHE A 122 11.16 -0.31 1.34
C PHE A 122 11.07 0.87 0.38
N LEU A 123 10.27 1.86 0.72
CA LEU A 123 10.08 3.07 -0.10
C LEU A 123 10.82 4.27 0.47
N ASN A 124 10.66 4.52 1.77
CA ASN A 124 11.30 5.66 2.42
C ASN A 124 11.41 5.46 3.94
N ALA A 125 12.42 6.07 4.54
CA ALA A 125 12.49 6.26 5.98
C ALA A 125 11.56 7.42 6.37
N GLY A 126 10.48 7.12 7.09
CA GLY A 126 9.59 8.13 7.65
C GLY A 126 10.09 8.64 8.99
N GLY A 127 9.57 9.79 9.39
CA GLY A 127 9.84 10.38 10.68
C GLY A 127 8.88 9.93 11.79
N ARG A 128 8.98 10.59 12.92
CA ARG A 128 8.17 10.26 14.12
C ARG A 128 6.68 10.61 13.97
N ARG A 129 6.36 11.58 13.13
CA ARG A 129 4.99 12.12 12.98
C ARG A 129 4.58 12.17 11.52
N CYS A 130 4.29 11.00 10.97
CA CYS A 130 3.76 10.88 9.62
C CYS A 130 2.24 10.79 9.65
N THR A 131 1.56 11.64 8.91
CA THR A 131 0.11 11.70 8.80
C THR A 131 -0.32 11.91 7.35
N GLY A 132 -1.61 11.85 7.08
CA GLY A 132 -2.16 12.24 5.78
C GLY A 132 -1.72 11.37 4.62
N LEU A 133 -1.48 10.08 4.87
CA LEU A 133 -1.06 9.13 3.84
C LEU A 133 -2.13 8.95 2.77
N PHE A 134 -1.75 9.10 1.52
CA PHE A 134 -2.58 8.75 0.36
C PHE A 134 -1.71 8.37 -0.84
N VAL A 135 -2.32 7.76 -1.84
CA VAL A 135 -1.67 7.44 -3.12
C VAL A 135 -2.44 8.13 -4.24
N GLN A 136 -1.73 8.79 -5.13
CA GLN A 136 -2.28 9.39 -6.33
C GLN A 136 -1.21 9.40 -7.44
N ASP A 137 -1.63 9.17 -8.67
CA ASP A 137 -0.75 9.21 -9.87
C ASP A 137 0.52 8.36 -9.71
N ASN A 138 0.36 7.21 -9.04
CA ASN A 138 1.43 6.25 -8.75
C ASN A 138 2.54 6.78 -7.81
N GLU A 139 2.23 7.80 -7.04
CA GLU A 139 3.07 8.31 -5.97
C GLU A 139 2.39 8.15 -4.61
N VAL A 140 3.17 7.81 -3.62
CA VAL A 140 2.75 7.85 -2.21
C VAL A 140 3.03 9.23 -1.67
N HIS A 141 2.05 9.83 -1.02
CA HIS A 141 2.15 11.14 -0.40
C HIS A 141 1.87 11.04 1.10
N TRP A 142 2.59 11.79 1.89
CA TRP A 142 2.35 11.93 3.34
C TRP A 142 2.81 13.30 3.84
N THR A 143 2.40 13.62 5.05
CA THR A 143 2.85 14.82 5.75
C THR A 143 3.69 14.41 6.95
N GLU A 144 4.86 14.99 7.06
CA GLU A 144 5.75 14.83 8.19
C GLU A 144 6.14 16.22 8.74
N ASN A 145 5.90 16.45 10.02
CA ASN A 145 6.17 17.76 10.67
C ASN A 145 5.60 18.97 9.91
N GLY A 146 4.41 18.81 9.30
CA GLY A 146 3.73 19.84 8.53
C GLY A 146 4.24 20.04 7.10
N GLN A 147 5.22 19.26 6.65
CA GLN A 147 5.71 19.25 5.28
C GLN A 147 5.18 18.05 4.50
N THR A 148 4.78 18.29 3.26
CA THR A 148 4.34 17.21 2.35
C THR A 148 5.54 16.57 1.67
N HIS A 149 5.56 15.26 1.69
CA HIS A 149 6.55 14.40 1.04
C HIS A 149 5.86 13.50 0.02
N SER A 150 6.59 13.06 -0.99
CA SER A 150 6.13 12.03 -1.92
C SER A 150 7.27 11.14 -2.37
N VAL A 151 6.93 9.92 -2.78
CA VAL A 151 7.86 8.97 -3.38
C VAL A 151 7.11 8.12 -4.42
N PRO A 152 7.72 7.84 -5.58
CA PRO A 152 7.09 6.98 -6.58
C PRO A 152 6.98 5.54 -6.06
N ILE A 153 5.88 4.88 -6.44
CA ILE A 153 5.71 3.45 -6.20
C ILE A 153 6.49 2.71 -7.31
N PRO A 154 7.45 1.84 -6.98
CA PRO A 154 8.15 1.05 -7.99
C PRO A 154 7.19 0.07 -8.65
N LEU A 155 7.22 0.01 -9.96
CA LEU A 155 6.38 -0.82 -10.81
C LEU A 155 7.04 -2.15 -11.14
#